data_b854116490beff3715aa9df133adcb74
#
_entry.id   b854116490beff3715aa9df133adcb74
#
_cell.length_a   1.000
_cell.length_b   1.000
_cell.length_c   1.000
_cell.angle_alpha   90.00
_cell.angle_beta   90.00
_cell.angle_gamma   90.00
#
_symmetry.space_group_name_H-M   'P 1'
#
loop_
_entity.id
_entity.type
_entity.pdbx_description
1 polymer ?
#
loop_
_entity_poly.entity_id
_entity_poly.type
_entity_poly.pdbx_seq_one_letter_code
_entity_poly.pdbx_strand_id
1 'polypeptide(L)'
;MSISHAPPNPPSTDISGISGSGRPDKDAFPGLQPVVPVSARRARVPRWLRRTSGPLLLLALWQLLSATGVLAPDVLASPGRIARVGWDLVSDGSLPSAMATSLRRVALGLLFGTVTGTGLALFAGLFRIGEDLVDAPVQMLRTVPFVGLIPLFIIWFGIGEAPKTAIITLGVTFPLYLNVYAGIRGVDTQLIEAGESLGLSRWGLVRHVVLPGALPGALTGLRYSLGIAWLALVFAEQVNADAGIGFLMVQARDFLRTDVIVVCLIVYAFLGLLADFIVRSLERLLLQWRPTFTGR
;
A
#
# COMPACT_ATOMS: atom_id res chain seq x y z
N MET A 1 -52.43 10.09 39.31
CA MET A 1 -52.62 11.52 39.02
C MET A 1 -51.32 11.99 38.33
N SER A 2 -51.28 11.87 36.98
CA SER A 2 -50.12 12.22 36.17
C SER A 2 -50.60 13.23 35.14
N ILE A 3 -50.10 14.44 35.25
CA ILE A 3 -50.47 15.56 34.37
C ILE A 3 -49.46 15.61 33.24
N SER A 4 -49.93 15.25 32.03
CA SER A 4 -49.19 15.40 30.78
C SER A 4 -49.23 16.89 30.35
N HIS A 5 -48.10 17.57 30.34
CA HIS A 5 -47.95 18.89 29.67
C HIS A 5 -47.38 18.67 28.26
N ALA A 6 -48.20 18.86 27.24
CA ALA A 6 -47.77 19.05 25.88
C ALA A 6 -47.34 20.52 25.66
N PRO A 7 -46.25 20.81 24.90
CA PRO A 7 -45.83 22.16 24.61
C PRO A 7 -46.75 22.82 23.55
N PRO A 8 -46.96 24.16 23.61
CA PRO A 8 -47.82 24.88 22.69
C PRO A 8 -47.20 25.01 21.28
N ASN A 9 -48.04 24.90 20.26
CA ASN A 9 -47.70 25.12 18.86
C ASN A 9 -47.20 26.53 18.60
N PRO A 10 -46.17 26.73 17.75
CA PRO A 10 -45.76 28.06 17.34
C PRO A 10 -46.80 28.69 16.36
N PRO A 11 -46.93 30.03 16.39
CA PRO A 11 -47.92 30.74 15.56
C PRO A 11 -47.58 30.62 14.07
N SER A 12 -48.60 30.34 13.27
CA SER A 12 -48.56 30.32 11.82
C SER A 12 -48.34 31.74 11.26
N THR A 13 -47.14 32.00 10.74
CA THR A 13 -46.87 33.21 9.96
C THR A 13 -47.39 32.98 8.56
N ASP A 14 -48.46 33.67 8.25
CA ASP A 14 -49.11 33.81 6.94
C ASP A 14 -48.18 34.65 6.03
N ILE A 15 -47.55 34.03 5.02
CA ILE A 15 -46.71 34.70 4.01
C ILE A 15 -47.43 34.74 2.64
N SER A 16 -48.73 35.08 2.65
CA SER A 16 -49.46 35.31 1.43
C SER A 16 -49.49 36.83 1.05
N GLY A 17 -48.32 37.38 0.70
CA GLY A 17 -48.36 38.81 0.38
C GLY A 17 -47.11 39.42 -0.26
N ILE A 18 -46.22 38.64 -0.90
CA ILE A 18 -45.13 39.25 -1.67
C ILE A 18 -45.10 38.65 -3.10
N SER A 19 -46.08 39.06 -3.87
CA SER A 19 -46.07 39.02 -5.33
C SER A 19 -45.75 40.43 -5.83
N GLY A 20 -44.47 40.76 -5.84
CA GLY A 20 -43.97 42.02 -6.41
C GLY A 20 -42.86 41.71 -7.39
N SER A 21 -43.19 41.48 -8.66
CA SER A 21 -42.23 41.42 -9.77
C SER A 21 -41.67 42.82 -10.07
N GLY A 22 -40.84 43.34 -9.15
CA GLY A 22 -40.06 44.54 -9.37
C GLY A 22 -38.69 44.15 -9.97
N ARG A 23 -38.52 44.39 -11.27
CA ARG A 23 -37.14 44.46 -11.82
C ARG A 23 -36.39 45.53 -11.03
N PRO A 24 -35.15 45.27 -10.58
CA PRO A 24 -34.35 46.30 -9.92
C PRO A 24 -34.15 47.45 -10.88
N ASP A 25 -34.59 48.63 -10.44
CA ASP A 25 -34.41 49.89 -11.12
C ASP A 25 -32.91 50.13 -11.35
N LYS A 26 -32.52 50.19 -12.61
CA LYS A 26 -31.09 50.37 -13.02
C LYS A 26 -30.58 51.77 -12.74
N ASP A 27 -31.46 52.70 -12.35
CA ASP A 27 -31.14 54.10 -12.19
C ASP A 27 -30.99 54.56 -10.72
N ALA A 28 -31.09 53.64 -9.77
CA ALA A 28 -31.02 53.96 -8.34
C ALA A 28 -29.64 54.34 -7.79
N PHE A 29 -28.56 54.12 -8.56
CA PHE A 29 -27.19 54.48 -8.15
C PHE A 29 -26.39 55.05 -9.32
N PRO A 30 -26.51 56.33 -9.64
CA PRO A 30 -25.71 56.99 -10.66
C PRO A 30 -24.28 57.21 -10.12
N GLY A 31 -23.36 56.26 -10.35
CA GLY A 31 -21.97 56.38 -9.96
C GLY A 31 -21.20 55.08 -9.78
N LEU A 32 -21.90 53.93 -9.79
CA LEU A 32 -21.20 52.64 -9.77
C LEU A 32 -20.80 52.23 -11.17
N GLN A 33 -19.59 52.58 -11.58
CA GLN A 33 -19.00 51.96 -12.78
C GLN A 33 -18.92 50.45 -12.57
N PRO A 34 -19.35 49.62 -13.55
CA PRO A 34 -19.20 48.19 -13.43
C PRO A 34 -17.70 47.87 -13.24
N VAL A 35 -17.36 47.31 -12.09
CA VAL A 35 -16.03 46.77 -11.86
C VAL A 35 -15.84 45.68 -12.91
N VAL A 36 -15.17 46.02 -13.99
CA VAL A 36 -14.74 45.04 -15.00
C VAL A 36 -13.82 44.09 -14.27
N PRO A 37 -14.17 42.81 -14.11
CA PRO A 37 -13.25 41.88 -13.53
C PRO A 37 -12.04 41.80 -14.46
N VAL A 38 -10.90 42.34 -14.02
CA VAL A 38 -9.62 42.13 -14.67
C VAL A 38 -9.36 40.62 -14.60
N SER A 39 -9.83 39.90 -15.60
CA SER A 39 -9.45 38.50 -15.79
C SER A 39 -7.97 38.47 -16.14
N ALA A 40 -7.14 38.52 -15.12
CA ALA A 40 -5.74 38.12 -15.26
C ALA A 40 -5.79 36.70 -15.82
N ARG A 41 -5.56 36.55 -17.11
CA ARG A 41 -5.26 35.27 -17.78
C ARG A 41 -4.00 34.73 -17.11
N ARG A 42 -4.15 34.18 -15.91
CA ARG A 42 -3.11 33.31 -15.33
C ARG A 42 -3.01 32.13 -16.28
N ALA A 43 -1.90 32.11 -17.04
CA ALA A 43 -1.56 30.95 -17.85
C ALA A 43 -1.71 29.71 -16.96
N ARG A 44 -2.74 28.90 -17.24
CA ARG A 44 -3.01 27.68 -16.46
C ARG A 44 -1.91 26.72 -16.83
N VAL A 45 -0.82 26.75 -16.05
CA VAL A 45 0.22 25.72 -16.12
C VAL A 45 -0.44 24.34 -16.04
N PRO A 46 -0.27 23.47 -17.02
CA PRO A 46 -0.87 22.16 -17.06
C PRO A 46 -0.65 21.41 -15.73
N ARG A 47 -1.66 20.72 -15.24
CA ARG A 47 -1.58 20.02 -13.93
C ARG A 47 -0.43 19.04 -13.84
N TRP A 48 -0.07 18.42 -14.96
CA TRP A 48 1.07 17.49 -15.01
C TRP A 48 2.40 18.22 -14.80
N LEU A 49 2.60 19.42 -15.42
CA LEU A 49 3.82 20.21 -15.27
C LEU A 49 4.00 20.70 -13.82
N ARG A 50 2.91 21.07 -13.14
CA ARG A 50 2.93 21.45 -11.73
C ARG A 50 3.18 20.27 -10.78
N ARG A 51 2.81 19.04 -11.19
CA ARG A 51 3.08 17.82 -10.40
C ARG A 51 4.50 17.32 -10.58
N THR A 52 5.10 17.50 -11.73
CA THR A 52 6.47 17.07 -12.03
C THR A 52 7.52 18.12 -11.68
N SER A 53 7.14 19.40 -11.52
CA SER A 53 8.11 20.46 -11.19
C SER A 53 8.84 20.25 -9.86
N GLY A 54 8.19 19.75 -8.82
CA GLY A 54 8.80 19.47 -7.52
C GLY A 54 9.93 18.44 -7.62
N PRO A 55 9.66 17.22 -8.08
CA PRO A 55 10.70 16.21 -8.31
C PRO A 55 11.83 16.66 -9.23
N LEU A 56 11.51 17.36 -10.32
CA LEU A 56 12.54 17.87 -11.26
C LEU A 56 13.42 18.94 -10.62
N LEU A 57 12.84 19.85 -9.83
CA LEU A 57 13.60 20.84 -9.08
C LEU A 57 14.54 20.20 -8.06
N LEU A 58 14.07 19.17 -7.34
CA LEU A 58 14.90 18.42 -6.40
C LEU A 58 16.06 17.72 -7.11
N LEU A 59 15.82 17.09 -8.26
CA LEU A 59 16.88 16.46 -9.06
C LEU A 59 17.86 17.48 -9.61
N ALA A 60 17.39 18.64 -10.09
CA ALA A 60 18.23 19.71 -10.58
C ALA A 60 19.08 20.33 -9.45
N LEU A 61 18.48 20.55 -8.27
CA LEU A 61 19.18 21.03 -7.08
C LEU A 61 20.25 20.04 -6.64
N TRP A 62 19.92 18.75 -6.58
CA TRP A 62 20.89 17.69 -6.25
C TRP A 62 22.04 17.66 -7.26
N GLN A 63 21.75 17.70 -8.56
CA GLN A 63 22.78 17.74 -9.60
C GLN A 63 23.66 18.99 -9.46
N LEU A 64 23.08 20.15 -9.15
CA LEU A 64 23.82 21.39 -8.94
C LEU A 64 24.73 21.32 -7.72
N LEU A 65 24.23 20.87 -6.57
CA LEU A 65 25.00 20.72 -5.34
C LEU A 65 26.16 19.72 -5.50
N SER A 66 25.95 18.66 -6.28
CA SER A 66 27.00 17.70 -6.62
C SER A 66 28.03 18.32 -7.61
N ALA A 67 27.60 19.12 -8.58
CA ALA A 67 28.50 19.76 -9.54
C ALA A 67 29.34 20.88 -8.92
N THR A 68 28.83 21.58 -7.90
CA THR A 68 29.55 22.62 -7.15
C THR A 68 30.50 22.08 -6.09
N GLY A 69 30.56 20.75 -5.89
CA GLY A 69 31.42 20.12 -4.89
C GLY A 69 30.94 20.26 -3.44
N VAL A 70 29.74 20.87 -3.21
CA VAL A 70 29.12 20.93 -1.87
C VAL A 70 28.76 19.53 -1.36
N LEU A 71 28.32 18.64 -2.27
CA LEU A 71 28.13 17.23 -1.98
C LEU A 71 29.36 16.46 -2.47
N ALA A 72 30.14 15.93 -1.52
CA ALA A 72 31.28 15.09 -1.85
C ALA A 72 30.79 13.80 -2.57
N PRO A 73 31.43 13.37 -3.66
CA PRO A 73 31.03 12.19 -4.42
C PRO A 73 30.96 10.90 -3.59
N ASP A 74 31.75 10.83 -2.52
CA ASP A 74 31.82 9.68 -1.59
C ASP A 74 30.60 9.63 -0.65
N VAL A 75 29.97 10.78 -0.39
CA VAL A 75 28.75 10.86 0.44
C VAL A 75 27.51 10.59 -0.40
N LEU A 76 27.39 11.25 -1.53
CA LEU A 76 26.26 11.07 -2.43
C LEU A 76 26.66 11.35 -3.89
N ALA A 77 26.61 10.30 -4.72
CA ALA A 77 26.94 10.40 -6.14
C ALA A 77 25.96 11.30 -6.89
N SER A 78 26.44 11.98 -7.96
CA SER A 78 25.58 12.82 -8.80
C SER A 78 24.55 11.98 -9.57
N PRO A 79 23.34 12.52 -9.85
CA PRO A 79 22.32 11.84 -10.65
C PRO A 79 22.85 11.33 -12.00
N GLY A 80 23.70 12.11 -12.69
CA GLY A 80 24.31 11.70 -13.95
C GLY A 80 25.28 10.52 -13.82
N ARG A 81 26.02 10.42 -12.69
CA ARG A 81 26.88 9.27 -12.39
C ARG A 81 26.05 8.03 -12.08
N ILE A 82 25.00 8.18 -11.27
CA ILE A 82 24.07 7.10 -10.93
C ILE A 82 23.44 6.50 -12.18
N ALA A 83 22.98 7.37 -13.11
CA ALA A 83 22.39 6.91 -14.37
C ALA A 83 23.39 6.12 -15.24
N ARG A 84 24.64 6.57 -15.34
CA ARG A 84 25.69 5.86 -16.08
C ARG A 84 26.01 4.52 -15.43
N VAL A 85 26.26 4.50 -14.13
CA VAL A 85 26.57 3.27 -13.40
C VAL A 85 25.38 2.28 -13.46
N GLY A 86 24.14 2.78 -13.36
CA GLY A 86 22.96 1.95 -13.56
C GLY A 86 22.90 1.32 -14.94
N TRP A 87 23.26 2.08 -15.97
CA TRP A 87 23.35 1.55 -17.34
C TRP A 87 24.45 0.50 -17.49
N ASP A 88 25.63 0.75 -16.93
CA ASP A 88 26.76 -0.18 -16.95
C ASP A 88 26.38 -1.51 -16.28
N LEU A 89 25.74 -1.46 -15.09
CA LEU A 89 25.24 -2.63 -14.36
C LEU A 89 24.10 -3.38 -15.08
N VAL A 90 23.35 -2.70 -15.93
CA VAL A 90 22.36 -3.35 -16.82
C VAL A 90 23.05 -4.02 -17.99
N SER A 91 24.02 -3.33 -18.61
CA SER A 91 24.69 -3.79 -19.83
C SER A 91 25.63 -4.96 -19.58
N ASP A 92 26.26 -5.03 -18.41
CA ASP A 92 27.13 -6.15 -18.00
C ASP A 92 26.34 -7.35 -17.45
N GLY A 93 25.01 -7.19 -17.27
CA GLY A 93 24.10 -8.26 -16.80
C GLY A 93 24.09 -8.47 -15.29
N SER A 94 24.91 -7.75 -14.51
CA SER A 94 24.99 -7.92 -13.06
C SER A 94 23.69 -7.49 -12.35
N LEU A 95 23.12 -6.34 -12.73
CA LEU A 95 21.86 -5.87 -12.16
C LEU A 95 20.66 -6.74 -12.56
N PRO A 96 20.44 -7.14 -13.83
CA PRO A 96 19.37 -8.05 -14.19
C PRO A 96 19.43 -9.41 -13.48
N SER A 97 20.62 -9.99 -13.32
CA SER A 97 20.80 -11.26 -12.62
C SER A 97 20.50 -11.13 -11.12
N ALA A 98 20.94 -10.04 -10.49
CA ALA A 98 20.62 -9.72 -9.11
C ALA A 98 19.10 -9.51 -8.90
N MET A 99 18.45 -8.77 -9.80
CA MET A 99 17.00 -8.57 -9.79
C MET A 99 16.23 -9.89 -9.91
N ALA A 100 16.65 -10.79 -10.82
CA ALA A 100 16.03 -12.08 -11.00
C ALA A 100 16.12 -12.94 -9.75
N THR A 101 17.28 -12.94 -9.08
CA THR A 101 17.50 -13.67 -7.82
C THR A 101 16.62 -13.13 -6.71
N SER A 102 16.62 -11.81 -6.49
CA SER A 102 15.80 -11.14 -5.48
C SER A 102 14.30 -11.34 -5.73
N LEU A 103 13.86 -11.23 -6.98
CA LEU A 103 12.47 -11.44 -7.37
C LEU A 103 12.01 -12.88 -7.12
N ARG A 104 12.86 -13.86 -7.43
CA ARG A 104 12.59 -15.28 -7.14
C ARG A 104 12.41 -15.52 -5.64
N ARG A 105 13.26 -14.93 -4.79
CA ARG A 105 13.14 -15.03 -3.32
C ARG A 105 11.83 -14.44 -2.81
N VAL A 106 11.49 -13.23 -3.28
CA VAL A 106 10.21 -12.58 -2.93
C VAL A 106 9.03 -13.42 -3.39
N ALA A 107 9.06 -13.93 -4.63
CA ALA A 107 7.97 -14.73 -5.18
C ALA A 107 7.76 -16.04 -4.38
N LEU A 108 8.83 -16.74 -4.02
CA LEU A 108 8.75 -17.96 -3.20
C LEU A 108 8.27 -17.64 -1.77
N GLY A 109 8.85 -16.62 -1.13
CA GLY A 109 8.43 -16.20 0.21
C GLY A 109 6.98 -15.71 0.25
N LEU A 110 6.55 -14.98 -0.77
CA LEU A 110 5.16 -14.54 -0.93
C LEU A 110 4.22 -15.73 -1.15
N LEU A 111 4.60 -16.69 -1.99
CA LEU A 111 3.82 -17.91 -2.24
C LEU A 111 3.61 -18.70 -0.94
N PHE A 112 4.71 -19.07 -0.26
CA PHE A 112 4.63 -19.83 0.97
C PHE A 112 3.94 -19.05 2.09
N GLY A 113 4.22 -17.77 2.25
CA GLY A 113 3.58 -16.92 3.24
C GLY A 113 2.09 -16.71 2.97
N THR A 114 1.69 -16.64 1.69
CA THR A 114 0.27 -16.55 1.32
C THR A 114 -0.46 -17.86 1.62
N VAL A 115 0.13 -18.98 1.30
CA VAL A 115 -0.46 -20.31 1.59
C VAL A 115 -0.59 -20.51 3.10
N THR A 116 0.48 -20.27 3.86
CA THR A 116 0.47 -20.46 5.32
C THR A 116 -0.44 -19.45 6.02
N GLY A 117 -0.33 -18.16 5.70
CA GLY A 117 -1.14 -17.11 6.33
C GLY A 117 -2.63 -17.26 6.04
N THR A 118 -2.99 -17.52 4.79
CA THR A 118 -4.38 -17.76 4.41
C THR A 118 -4.91 -19.08 4.99
N GLY A 119 -4.11 -20.16 4.97
CA GLY A 119 -4.47 -21.44 5.56
C GLY A 119 -4.76 -21.35 7.06
N LEU A 120 -3.87 -20.69 7.81
CA LEU A 120 -4.08 -20.44 9.24
C LEU A 120 -5.31 -19.56 9.49
N ALA A 121 -5.52 -18.53 8.68
CA ALA A 121 -6.67 -17.62 8.81
C ALA A 121 -7.99 -18.33 8.51
N LEU A 122 -8.04 -19.19 7.50
CA LEU A 122 -9.21 -20.03 7.20
C LEU A 122 -9.49 -21.00 8.34
N PHE A 123 -8.46 -21.65 8.86
CA PHE A 123 -8.61 -22.58 9.98
C PHE A 123 -9.11 -21.87 11.25
N ALA A 124 -8.52 -20.74 11.62
CA ALA A 124 -8.94 -19.96 12.79
C ALA A 124 -10.31 -19.27 12.57
N GLY A 125 -10.57 -18.76 11.35
CA GLY A 125 -11.81 -18.03 11.07
C GLY A 125 -13.06 -18.90 10.92
N LEU A 126 -12.89 -20.15 10.45
CA LEU A 126 -14.01 -21.05 10.20
C LEU A 126 -14.27 -22.06 11.33
N PHE A 127 -13.28 -22.34 12.19
CA PHE A 127 -13.38 -23.34 13.24
C PHE A 127 -13.04 -22.74 14.61
N ARG A 128 -13.87 -22.96 15.63
CA ARG A 128 -13.62 -22.52 17.01
C ARG A 128 -12.30 -23.05 17.57
N ILE A 129 -12.00 -24.33 17.35
CA ILE A 129 -10.73 -24.95 17.77
C ILE A 129 -9.55 -24.25 17.07
N GLY A 130 -9.72 -23.88 15.81
CA GLY A 130 -8.70 -23.11 15.07
C GLY A 130 -8.45 -21.74 15.68
N GLU A 131 -9.49 -21.02 16.08
CA GLU A 131 -9.40 -19.76 16.79
C GLU A 131 -8.63 -19.91 18.10
N ASP A 132 -9.04 -20.85 18.96
CA ASP A 132 -8.42 -21.10 20.26
C ASP A 132 -6.94 -21.50 20.17
N LEU A 133 -6.58 -22.28 19.14
CA LEU A 133 -5.21 -22.80 18.99
C LEU A 133 -4.27 -21.86 18.22
N VAL A 134 -4.77 -21.05 17.28
CA VAL A 134 -3.94 -20.30 16.33
C VAL A 134 -3.89 -18.82 16.65
N ASP A 135 -5.02 -18.20 17.02
CA ASP A 135 -5.07 -16.75 17.12
C ASP A 135 -4.11 -16.19 18.19
N ALA A 136 -4.14 -16.73 19.41
CA ALA A 136 -3.27 -16.28 20.48
C ALA A 136 -1.76 -16.47 20.18
N PRO A 137 -1.29 -17.64 19.70
CA PRO A 137 0.11 -17.79 19.29
C PRO A 137 0.54 -16.85 18.16
N VAL A 138 -0.30 -16.65 17.14
CA VAL A 138 0.02 -15.73 16.04
C VAL A 138 0.08 -14.29 16.52
N GLN A 139 -0.86 -13.88 17.39
CA GLN A 139 -0.85 -12.55 18.01
C GLN A 139 0.41 -12.31 18.87
N MET A 140 0.91 -13.32 19.56
CA MET A 140 2.17 -13.24 20.31
C MET A 140 3.37 -13.15 19.36
N LEU A 141 3.45 -14.04 18.38
CA LEU A 141 4.59 -14.12 17.46
C LEU A 141 4.76 -12.85 16.61
N ARG A 142 3.68 -12.18 16.22
CA ARG A 142 3.75 -10.93 15.44
C ARG A 142 4.44 -9.79 16.18
N THR A 143 4.47 -9.83 17.52
CA THR A 143 5.15 -8.80 18.33
C THR A 143 6.67 -8.96 18.34
N VAL A 144 7.16 -10.15 17.97
CA VAL A 144 8.59 -10.42 17.84
C VAL A 144 9.11 -9.76 16.56
N PRO A 145 10.17 -8.92 16.63
CA PRO A 145 10.77 -8.35 15.44
C PRO A 145 11.32 -9.46 14.54
N PHE A 146 10.59 -9.77 13.45
CA PHE A 146 10.93 -10.89 12.56
C PHE A 146 12.34 -10.80 11.97
N VAL A 147 12.85 -9.56 11.75
CA VAL A 147 14.23 -9.32 11.31
C VAL A 147 15.24 -9.82 12.34
N GLY A 148 14.92 -9.72 13.63
CA GLY A 148 15.76 -10.25 14.72
C GLY A 148 15.88 -11.78 14.73
N LEU A 149 14.99 -12.48 14.01
CA LEU A 149 15.01 -13.94 13.89
C LEU A 149 15.99 -14.45 12.80
N ILE A 150 16.59 -13.57 12.00
CA ILE A 150 17.52 -13.96 10.92
C ILE A 150 18.64 -14.87 11.44
N PRO A 151 19.36 -14.58 12.53
CA PRO A 151 20.40 -15.47 13.05
C PRO A 151 19.86 -16.85 13.42
N LEU A 152 18.66 -16.90 13.99
CA LEU A 152 18.01 -18.15 14.38
C LEU A 152 17.65 -19.01 13.15
N PHE A 153 17.14 -18.39 12.09
CA PHE A 153 16.88 -19.08 10.83
C PHE A 153 18.15 -19.61 10.17
N ILE A 154 19.28 -18.88 10.29
CA ILE A 154 20.56 -19.35 9.79
C ILE A 154 21.03 -20.58 10.58
N ILE A 155 20.83 -20.60 11.90
CA ILE A 155 21.16 -21.75 12.75
C ILE A 155 20.31 -22.97 12.39
N TRP A 156 19.01 -22.77 12.13
CA TRP A 156 18.07 -23.87 11.86
C TRP A 156 18.18 -24.41 10.43
N PHE A 157 18.35 -23.55 9.45
CA PHE A 157 18.29 -23.90 8.02
C PHE A 157 19.68 -23.89 7.35
N GLY A 158 20.72 -23.49 8.06
CA GLY A 158 22.06 -23.32 7.50
C GLY A 158 22.20 -22.04 6.66
N ILE A 159 23.38 -21.92 6.05
CA ILE A 159 23.70 -20.83 5.11
C ILE A 159 23.13 -21.19 3.75
N GLY A 160 22.42 -20.27 3.10
CA GLY A 160 21.86 -20.50 1.75
C GLY A 160 20.55 -19.78 1.48
N GLU A 161 19.72 -20.35 0.62
CA GLU A 161 18.45 -19.74 0.19
C GLU A 161 17.29 -19.99 1.19
N ALA A 162 17.37 -21.10 1.96
CA ALA A 162 16.30 -21.49 2.87
C ALA A 162 16.01 -20.44 3.96
N PRO A 163 16.98 -19.90 4.73
CA PRO A 163 16.72 -18.88 5.74
C PRO A 163 16.17 -17.60 5.13
N LYS A 164 16.62 -17.21 3.93
CA LYS A 164 16.13 -16.00 3.22
C LYS A 164 14.66 -16.15 2.86
N THR A 165 14.28 -17.27 2.26
CA THR A 165 12.88 -17.57 1.92
C THR A 165 12.03 -17.70 3.17
N ALA A 166 12.51 -18.34 4.22
CA ALA A 166 11.79 -18.53 5.48
C ALA A 166 11.46 -17.21 6.18
N ILE A 167 12.41 -16.26 6.23
CA ILE A 167 12.14 -14.94 6.84
C ILE A 167 11.13 -14.13 6.05
N ILE A 168 11.18 -14.17 4.71
CA ILE A 168 10.17 -13.52 3.86
C ILE A 168 8.81 -14.18 4.07
N THR A 169 8.76 -15.52 4.09
CA THR A 169 7.53 -16.30 4.36
C THR A 169 6.90 -15.88 5.68
N LEU A 170 7.69 -15.83 6.76
CA LEU A 170 7.21 -15.42 8.07
C LEU A 170 6.65 -13.99 8.05
N GLY A 171 7.39 -13.04 7.45
CA GLY A 171 6.96 -11.65 7.34
C GLY A 171 5.65 -11.48 6.57
N VAL A 172 5.42 -12.28 5.52
CA VAL A 172 4.20 -12.30 4.69
C VAL A 172 3.02 -12.94 5.43
N THR A 173 3.28 -13.99 6.22
CA THR A 173 2.24 -14.78 6.90
C THR A 173 1.38 -13.92 7.83
N PHE A 174 1.97 -13.05 8.65
CA PHE A 174 1.23 -12.29 9.65
C PHE A 174 0.21 -11.31 9.06
N PRO A 175 0.54 -10.41 8.13
CA PRO A 175 -0.45 -9.49 7.57
C PRO A 175 -1.57 -10.21 6.83
N LEU A 176 -1.24 -11.31 6.13
CA LEU A 176 -2.25 -12.12 5.47
C LEU A 176 -3.18 -12.79 6.47
N TYR A 177 -2.62 -13.47 7.47
CA TYR A 177 -3.43 -14.07 8.53
C TYR A 177 -4.41 -13.06 9.13
N LEU A 178 -3.91 -11.92 9.60
CA LEU A 178 -4.73 -10.92 10.30
C LEU A 178 -5.86 -10.37 9.41
N ASN A 179 -5.54 -10.03 8.16
CA ASN A 179 -6.52 -9.41 7.27
C ASN A 179 -7.54 -10.42 6.72
N VAL A 180 -7.11 -11.66 6.43
CA VAL A 180 -8.01 -12.72 6.00
C VAL A 180 -8.91 -13.15 7.15
N TYR A 181 -8.36 -13.37 8.36
CA TYR A 181 -9.11 -13.72 9.55
C TYR A 181 -10.16 -12.63 9.88
N ALA A 182 -9.74 -11.36 9.92
CA ALA A 182 -10.66 -10.25 10.12
C ALA A 182 -11.73 -10.16 9.02
N GLY A 183 -11.36 -10.46 7.77
CA GLY A 183 -12.28 -10.51 6.63
C GLY A 183 -13.34 -11.61 6.80
N ILE A 184 -12.97 -12.80 7.27
CA ILE A 184 -13.89 -13.92 7.53
C ILE A 184 -14.84 -13.56 8.67
N ARG A 185 -14.31 -13.05 9.79
CA ARG A 185 -15.09 -12.70 10.98
C ARG A 185 -15.95 -11.45 10.81
N GLY A 186 -15.59 -10.59 9.85
CA GLY A 186 -16.31 -9.37 9.52
C GLY A 186 -17.42 -9.53 8.48
N VAL A 187 -17.75 -10.75 8.06
CA VAL A 187 -18.87 -11.00 7.15
C VAL A 187 -20.19 -10.73 7.89
N ASP A 188 -21.08 -9.96 7.24
CA ASP A 188 -22.37 -9.58 7.81
C ASP A 188 -23.21 -10.82 8.13
N THR A 189 -23.65 -10.92 9.39
CA THR A 189 -24.52 -11.98 9.89
C THR A 189 -25.83 -12.07 9.12
N GLN A 190 -26.36 -10.95 8.64
CA GLN A 190 -27.60 -10.92 7.85
C GLN A 190 -27.42 -11.66 6.52
N LEU A 191 -26.23 -11.59 5.90
CA LEU A 191 -25.94 -12.35 4.68
C LEU A 191 -25.84 -13.85 4.95
N ILE A 192 -25.34 -14.23 6.12
CA ILE A 192 -25.26 -15.65 6.54
C ILE A 192 -26.68 -16.19 6.77
N GLU A 193 -27.51 -15.45 7.53
CA GLU A 193 -28.90 -15.81 7.81
C GLU A 193 -29.76 -15.90 6.53
N ALA A 194 -29.55 -14.95 5.60
CA ALA A 194 -30.21 -14.99 4.28
C ALA A 194 -29.80 -16.24 3.50
N GLY A 195 -28.52 -16.58 3.50
CA GLY A 195 -28.02 -17.78 2.84
C GLY A 195 -28.59 -19.08 3.45
N GLU A 196 -28.71 -19.15 4.79
CA GLU A 196 -29.34 -20.27 5.49
C GLU A 196 -30.83 -20.38 5.13
N SER A 197 -31.54 -19.27 5.10
CA SER A 197 -32.96 -19.22 4.71
C SER A 197 -33.19 -19.66 3.27
N LEU A 198 -32.22 -19.48 2.39
CA LEU A 198 -32.21 -19.96 1.00
C LEU A 198 -31.76 -21.43 0.88
N GLY A 199 -31.51 -22.14 2.01
CA GLY A 199 -31.14 -23.53 2.03
C GLY A 199 -29.69 -23.85 1.73
N LEU A 200 -28.78 -22.88 1.83
CA LEU A 200 -27.34 -23.14 1.66
C LEU A 200 -26.83 -24.04 2.81
N SER A 201 -26.11 -25.09 2.46
CA SER A 201 -25.35 -25.88 3.42
C SER A 201 -24.21 -25.08 4.04
N ARG A 202 -23.63 -25.55 5.15
CA ARG A 202 -22.46 -24.92 5.78
C ARG A 202 -21.31 -24.67 4.79
N TRP A 203 -21.01 -25.64 3.93
CA TRP A 203 -20.00 -25.47 2.88
C TRP A 203 -20.45 -24.49 1.78
N GLY A 204 -21.74 -24.49 1.46
CA GLY A 204 -22.35 -23.52 0.55
C GLY A 204 -22.19 -22.07 1.07
N LEU A 205 -22.45 -21.83 2.36
CA LEU A 205 -22.24 -20.54 3.03
C LEU A 205 -20.78 -20.11 2.97
N VAL A 206 -19.85 -21.00 3.30
CA VAL A 206 -18.41 -20.67 3.23
C VAL A 206 -18.02 -20.26 1.80
N ARG A 207 -18.42 -21.04 0.79
CA ARG A 207 -18.02 -20.80 -0.59
C ARG A 207 -18.66 -19.57 -1.23
N HIS A 208 -19.95 -19.31 -0.96
CA HIS A 208 -20.72 -18.29 -1.67
C HIS A 208 -20.92 -17.00 -0.88
N VAL A 209 -20.72 -17.02 0.45
CA VAL A 209 -20.92 -15.85 1.31
C VAL A 209 -19.61 -15.47 2.00
N VAL A 210 -19.00 -16.38 2.77
CA VAL A 210 -17.87 -16.05 3.63
C VAL A 210 -16.60 -15.76 2.83
N LEU A 211 -16.20 -16.64 1.90
CA LEU A 211 -14.99 -16.44 1.11
C LEU A 211 -15.05 -15.22 0.20
N PRO A 212 -16.15 -14.97 -0.55
CA PRO A 212 -16.28 -13.71 -1.30
C PRO A 212 -16.30 -12.47 -0.40
N GLY A 213 -16.97 -12.56 0.76
CA GLY A 213 -17.02 -11.48 1.75
C GLY A 213 -15.65 -11.16 2.36
N ALA A 214 -14.79 -12.17 2.55
CA ALA A 214 -13.42 -12.00 3.07
C ALA A 214 -12.41 -11.54 2.02
N LEU A 215 -12.71 -11.64 0.73
CA LEU A 215 -11.77 -11.32 -0.35
C LEU A 215 -11.19 -9.89 -0.30
N PRO A 216 -11.95 -8.84 0.04
CA PRO A 216 -11.38 -7.50 0.22
C PRO A 216 -10.32 -7.44 1.32
N GLY A 217 -10.54 -8.15 2.43
CA GLY A 217 -9.57 -8.30 3.51
C GLY A 217 -8.31 -9.03 3.03
N ALA A 218 -8.47 -10.12 2.28
CA ALA A 218 -7.36 -10.89 1.74
C ALA A 218 -6.48 -10.04 0.79
N LEU A 219 -7.07 -9.25 -0.09
CA LEU A 219 -6.32 -8.37 -0.99
C LEU A 219 -5.62 -7.22 -0.24
N THR A 220 -6.25 -6.69 0.82
CA THR A 220 -5.61 -5.74 1.72
C THR A 220 -4.42 -6.38 2.43
N GLY A 221 -4.58 -7.60 2.96
CA GLY A 221 -3.51 -8.38 3.56
C GLY A 221 -2.35 -8.63 2.58
N LEU A 222 -2.65 -8.99 1.33
CA LEU A 222 -1.66 -9.20 0.28
C LEU A 222 -0.86 -7.93 -0.02
N ARG A 223 -1.50 -6.77 -0.03
CA ARG A 223 -0.83 -5.48 -0.22
C ARG A 223 0.18 -5.20 0.89
N TYR A 224 -0.22 -5.34 2.16
CA TYR A 224 0.69 -5.17 3.29
C TYR A 224 1.82 -6.20 3.28
N SER A 225 1.50 -7.46 2.96
CA SER A 225 2.47 -8.54 2.86
C SER A 225 3.54 -8.29 1.81
N LEU A 226 3.18 -7.72 0.66
CA LEU A 226 4.16 -7.33 -0.36
C LEU A 226 5.15 -6.28 0.15
N GLY A 227 4.68 -5.26 0.86
CA GLY A 227 5.57 -4.27 1.47
C GLY A 227 6.54 -4.89 2.47
N ILE A 228 6.05 -5.81 3.31
CA ILE A 228 6.89 -6.53 4.28
C ILE A 228 7.82 -7.51 3.60
N ALA A 229 7.39 -8.17 2.51
CA ALA A 229 8.25 -9.09 1.75
C ALA A 229 9.50 -8.38 1.20
N TRP A 230 9.34 -7.17 0.64
CA TRP A 230 10.48 -6.36 0.18
C TRP A 230 11.39 -5.94 1.33
N LEU A 231 10.82 -5.51 2.45
CA LEU A 231 11.60 -5.16 3.63
C LEU A 231 12.39 -6.37 4.17
N ALA A 232 11.72 -7.53 4.30
CA ALA A 232 12.34 -8.78 4.73
C ALA A 232 13.46 -9.23 3.79
N LEU A 233 13.26 -9.11 2.47
CA LEU A 233 14.26 -9.43 1.46
C LEU A 233 15.53 -8.59 1.64
N VAL A 234 15.38 -7.26 1.77
CA VAL A 234 16.53 -6.36 1.94
C VAL A 234 17.40 -6.80 3.12
N PHE A 235 16.77 -7.08 4.27
CA PHE A 235 17.52 -7.55 5.45
C PHE A 235 18.12 -8.94 5.26
N ALA A 236 17.38 -9.87 4.67
CA ALA A 236 17.85 -11.22 4.43
C ALA A 236 19.06 -11.25 3.48
N GLU A 237 19.07 -10.40 2.45
CA GLU A 237 20.16 -10.31 1.49
C GLU A 237 21.37 -9.54 2.02
N GLN A 238 21.19 -8.62 2.98
CA GLN A 238 22.31 -7.91 3.58
C GLN A 238 23.10 -8.73 4.59
N VAL A 239 22.47 -9.72 5.23
CA VAL A 239 23.13 -10.50 6.29
C VAL A 239 23.90 -11.69 5.74
N ASN A 240 23.38 -12.38 4.74
CA ASN A 240 23.96 -13.65 4.29
C ASN A 240 23.56 -13.99 2.85
N ALA A 241 23.94 -13.15 1.90
CA ALA A 241 23.71 -13.43 0.49
C ALA A 241 25.02 -13.39 -0.31
N ASP A 242 25.06 -14.23 -1.33
CA ASP A 242 26.09 -14.35 -2.36
C ASP A 242 25.58 -13.84 -3.73
N ALA A 243 24.31 -13.50 -3.82
CA ALA A 243 23.66 -12.95 -5.00
C ALA A 243 22.42 -12.15 -4.61
N GLY A 244 21.91 -11.31 -5.51
CA GLY A 244 20.74 -10.47 -5.29
C GLY A 244 21.09 -8.99 -5.19
N ILE A 245 20.05 -8.12 -5.16
CA ILE A 245 20.22 -6.66 -5.10
C ILE A 245 20.86 -6.25 -3.77
N GLY A 246 20.46 -6.89 -2.65
CA GLY A 246 21.06 -6.62 -1.33
C GLY A 246 22.53 -7.02 -1.25
N PHE A 247 22.92 -8.11 -1.92
CA PHE A 247 24.32 -8.48 -2.05
C PHE A 247 25.14 -7.43 -2.82
N LEU A 248 24.63 -6.95 -3.97
CA LEU A 248 25.28 -5.84 -4.70
C LEU A 248 25.42 -4.60 -3.83
N MET A 249 24.43 -4.32 -2.99
CA MET A 249 24.44 -3.17 -2.10
C MET A 249 25.48 -3.32 -0.97
N VAL A 250 25.63 -4.52 -0.39
CA VAL A 250 26.67 -4.82 0.60
C VAL A 250 28.06 -4.69 -0.03
N GLN A 251 28.27 -5.30 -1.18
CA GLN A 251 29.53 -5.20 -1.92
C GLN A 251 29.87 -3.74 -2.26
N ALA A 252 28.89 -2.97 -2.74
CA ALA A 252 29.06 -1.55 -3.02
C ALA A 252 29.41 -0.73 -1.77
N ARG A 253 28.83 -1.06 -0.61
CA ARG A 253 29.14 -0.43 0.67
C ARG A 253 30.59 -0.71 1.09
N ASP A 254 31.04 -1.94 0.96
CA ASP A 254 32.38 -2.35 1.37
C ASP A 254 33.47 -1.68 0.51
N PHE A 255 33.16 -1.32 -0.75
CA PHE A 255 34.02 -0.56 -1.65
C PHE A 255 33.68 0.94 -1.71
N LEU A 256 32.84 1.47 -0.80
CA LEU A 256 32.41 2.89 -0.74
C LEU A 256 31.81 3.40 -2.05
N ARG A 257 31.18 2.53 -2.83
CA ARG A 257 30.52 2.85 -4.09
C ARG A 257 29.07 3.31 -3.87
N THR A 258 28.92 4.57 -3.41
CA THR A 258 27.60 5.17 -3.14
C THR A 258 26.72 5.25 -4.39
N ASP A 259 27.31 5.36 -5.58
CA ASP A 259 26.63 5.31 -6.86
C ASP A 259 25.83 4.01 -7.06
N VAL A 260 26.43 2.85 -6.80
CA VAL A 260 25.80 1.54 -6.92
C VAL A 260 24.72 1.35 -5.84
N ILE A 261 24.99 1.82 -4.60
CA ILE A 261 24.00 1.75 -3.52
C ILE A 261 22.71 2.48 -3.92
N VAL A 262 22.84 3.69 -4.48
CA VAL A 262 21.67 4.48 -4.90
C VAL A 262 20.97 3.81 -6.09
N VAL A 263 21.68 3.20 -7.05
CA VAL A 263 21.07 2.39 -8.11
C VAL A 263 20.23 1.26 -7.50
N CYS A 264 20.78 0.50 -6.55
CA CYS A 264 20.05 -0.59 -5.88
C CYS A 264 18.77 -0.09 -5.17
N LEU A 265 18.85 1.07 -4.47
CA LEU A 265 17.69 1.68 -3.81
C LEU A 265 16.61 2.10 -4.81
N ILE A 266 17.00 2.68 -5.96
CA ILE A 266 16.06 3.03 -7.04
C ILE A 266 15.38 1.77 -7.60
N VAL A 267 16.15 0.69 -7.79
CA VAL A 267 15.60 -0.60 -8.27
C VAL A 267 14.63 -1.18 -7.25
N TYR A 268 14.94 -1.18 -5.95
CA TYR A 268 13.99 -1.60 -4.91
C TYR A 268 12.71 -0.77 -4.92
N ALA A 269 12.84 0.57 -5.05
CA ALA A 269 11.67 1.44 -5.13
C ALA A 269 10.81 1.14 -6.36
N PHE A 270 11.44 0.91 -7.52
CA PHE A 270 10.75 0.54 -8.75
C PHE A 270 10.02 -0.81 -8.63
N LEU A 271 10.69 -1.83 -8.11
CA LEU A 271 10.09 -3.15 -7.90
C LEU A 271 8.94 -3.11 -6.88
N GLY A 272 9.08 -2.32 -5.82
CA GLY A 272 8.00 -2.09 -4.85
C GLY A 272 6.78 -1.40 -5.47
N LEU A 273 6.99 -0.37 -6.30
CA LEU A 273 5.91 0.30 -7.04
C LEU A 273 5.25 -0.63 -8.04
N LEU A 274 6.02 -1.46 -8.74
CA LEU A 274 5.50 -2.45 -9.68
C LEU A 274 4.62 -3.48 -8.95
N ALA A 275 5.07 -3.96 -7.81
CA ALA A 275 4.31 -4.91 -6.98
C ALA A 275 2.99 -4.28 -6.47
N ASP A 276 3.02 -3.05 -5.97
CA ASP A 276 1.80 -2.33 -5.56
C ASP A 276 0.84 -2.10 -6.74
N PHE A 277 1.37 -1.77 -7.92
CA PHE A 277 0.58 -1.64 -9.14
C PHE A 277 -0.12 -2.96 -9.51
N ILE A 278 0.58 -4.09 -9.42
CA ILE A 278 0.02 -5.43 -9.70
C ILE A 278 -1.14 -5.72 -8.74
N VAL A 279 -0.96 -5.49 -7.43
CA VAL A 279 -2.02 -5.76 -6.45
C VAL A 279 -3.22 -4.84 -6.66
N ARG A 280 -3.02 -3.55 -6.91
CA ARG A 280 -4.13 -2.62 -7.24
C ARG A 280 -4.88 -3.04 -8.50
N SER A 281 -4.17 -3.57 -9.48
CA SER A 281 -4.80 -4.07 -10.71
C SER A 281 -5.63 -5.32 -10.41
N LEU A 282 -5.10 -6.23 -9.58
CA LEU A 282 -5.80 -7.41 -9.11
C LEU A 282 -7.05 -7.05 -8.29
N GLU A 283 -6.95 -6.07 -7.39
CA GLU A 283 -8.10 -5.56 -6.64
C GLU A 283 -9.21 -5.03 -7.56
N ARG A 284 -8.87 -4.24 -8.57
CA ARG A 284 -9.85 -3.72 -9.53
C ARG A 284 -10.55 -4.82 -10.33
N LEU A 285 -9.82 -5.89 -10.66
CA LEU A 285 -10.38 -7.03 -11.39
C LEU A 285 -11.27 -7.91 -10.51
N LEU A 286 -10.86 -8.15 -9.27
CA LEU A 286 -11.53 -9.09 -8.37
C LEU A 286 -12.66 -8.46 -7.54
N LEU A 287 -12.69 -7.13 -7.36
CA LEU A 287 -13.67 -6.42 -6.53
C LEU A 287 -14.62 -5.54 -7.34
N GLN A 288 -14.96 -5.93 -8.57
CA GLN A 288 -15.85 -5.15 -9.45
C GLN A 288 -17.25 -4.94 -8.87
N TRP A 289 -17.71 -5.82 -7.98
CA TRP A 289 -19.03 -5.73 -7.33
C TRP A 289 -19.09 -4.74 -6.17
N ARG A 290 -17.95 -4.24 -5.67
CA ARG A 290 -17.94 -3.32 -4.53
C ARG A 290 -18.08 -1.88 -5.03
N PRO A 291 -19.16 -1.15 -4.64
CA PRO A 291 -19.29 0.25 -5.01
C PRO A 291 -18.13 1.03 -4.35
N THR A 292 -17.24 1.59 -5.18
CA THR A 292 -16.25 2.55 -4.70
C THR A 292 -16.95 3.89 -4.50
N PHE A 293 -16.90 4.40 -3.26
CA PHE A 293 -17.38 5.77 -3.00
C PHE A 293 -16.46 6.76 -3.74
N THR A 294 -16.87 7.17 -4.92
CA THR A 294 -16.31 8.31 -5.62
C THR A 294 -16.94 9.55 -5.04
N GLY A 295 -16.34 10.12 -3.97
CA GLY A 295 -16.75 11.41 -3.43
C GLY A 295 -16.79 12.46 -4.54
N ARG A 296 -18.00 12.98 -4.83
CA ARG A 296 -18.22 14.19 -5.61
C ARG A 296 -18.01 15.41 -4.77
#